data_d2423026dba35138b0611455c147286d
#
_entry.id   d2423026dba35138b0611455c147286d
#
_cell.length_a   1.000
_cell.length_b   1.000
_cell.length_c   1.000
_cell.angle_alpha   90.00
_cell.angle_beta   90.00
_cell.angle_gamma   90.00
#
_symmetry.space_group_name_H-M   'P 1'
#
loop_
_entity.id
_entity.type
_entity.pdbx_description
1 polymer ?
#
loop_
_entity_poly.entity_id
_entity_poly.type
_entity_poly.pdbx_seq_one_letter_code
_entity_poly.pdbx_strand_id
1 'polypeptide(L)'
;MADFNEYKGVWVFCEQRQGALMSTDFELVSEARKLADELGCEVTGLLLGDNVEGIAKELGGYGADKVLVCESPLLKDYTTDAYAKVVCDMVNEYKPEVLLIGATNIGRDLGPRCAARLHTGLTADATHLDIDTAKYIDFLKESSTIDLSKQKFDMEDRNLKMTRPAFGGHLMATIICPRFR
;
A
#
# COMPACT_ATOMS: atom_id res chain seq x y z
N MET A 1 -2.18 15.29 -19.01
CA MET A 1 -2.32 13.96 -18.41
C MET A 1 -1.07 13.72 -17.61
N ALA A 2 -1.17 13.21 -16.37
CA ALA A 2 0.02 12.81 -15.64
C ALA A 2 0.67 11.62 -16.38
N ASP A 3 2.00 11.64 -16.48
CA ASP A 3 2.73 10.50 -17.03
C ASP A 3 2.92 9.47 -15.90
N PHE A 4 2.13 8.41 -15.93
CA PHE A 4 2.18 7.37 -14.91
C PHE A 4 3.47 6.52 -14.95
N ASN A 5 4.27 6.62 -16.02
CA ASN A 5 5.57 5.96 -16.10
C ASN A 5 6.62 6.54 -15.14
N GLU A 6 6.35 7.73 -14.59
CA GLU A 6 7.18 8.34 -13.56
C GLU A 6 6.99 7.72 -12.16
N TYR A 7 5.85 7.03 -11.94
CA TYR A 7 5.54 6.42 -10.64
C TYR A 7 6.18 5.05 -10.55
N LYS A 8 7.03 4.84 -9.54
CA LYS A 8 7.75 3.58 -9.33
C LYS A 8 7.97 3.29 -7.86
N GLY A 9 7.96 2.01 -7.53
CA GLY A 9 8.24 1.52 -6.18
C GLY A 9 6.99 1.25 -5.37
N VAL A 10 7.11 0.30 -4.46
CA VAL A 10 6.07 -0.06 -3.51
C VAL A 10 6.43 0.54 -2.16
N TRP A 11 5.55 1.38 -1.65
CA TRP A 11 5.74 2.03 -0.36
C TRP A 11 4.84 1.42 0.70
N VAL A 12 5.32 1.43 1.94
CA VAL A 12 4.57 1.07 3.13
C VAL A 12 4.61 2.23 4.10
N PHE A 13 3.44 2.75 4.47
CA PHE A 13 3.33 3.64 5.62
C PHE A 13 3.52 2.81 6.89
N CYS A 14 4.63 3.06 7.59
CA CYS A 14 4.98 2.35 8.82
C CYS A 14 4.43 3.13 10.03
N GLU A 15 3.54 2.47 10.76
CA GLU A 15 2.91 3.05 11.95
C GLU A 15 3.80 2.82 13.17
N GLN A 16 4.16 3.90 13.85
CA GLN A 16 4.82 3.82 15.14
C GLN A 16 3.90 4.28 16.27
N ARG A 17 4.06 3.70 17.42
CA ARG A 17 3.42 4.15 18.67
C ARG A 17 4.47 4.23 19.75
N GLN A 18 4.65 5.43 20.30
CA GLN A 18 5.63 5.69 21.37
C GLN A 18 7.05 5.23 21.03
N GLY A 19 7.46 5.38 19.77
CA GLY A 19 8.79 5.00 19.31
C GLY A 19 8.99 3.51 19.05
N ALA A 20 7.90 2.73 18.92
CA ALA A 20 7.96 1.31 18.53
C ALA A 20 7.13 1.05 17.26
N LEU A 21 7.66 0.24 16.34
CA LEU A 21 6.94 -0.21 15.15
C LEU A 21 5.81 -1.19 15.53
N MET A 22 4.77 -1.19 14.72
CA MET A 22 3.66 -2.11 14.90
C MET A 22 3.92 -3.43 14.13
N SER A 23 3.37 -4.54 14.62
CA SER A 23 3.48 -5.84 13.94
C SER A 23 2.93 -5.81 12.51
N THR A 24 1.90 -5.02 12.27
CA THR A 24 1.32 -4.80 10.94
C THR A 24 2.30 -4.21 9.93
N ASP A 25 3.30 -3.44 10.39
CA ASP A 25 4.31 -2.86 9.48
C ASP A 25 5.17 -3.95 8.86
N PHE A 26 5.57 -4.93 9.64
CA PHE A 26 6.38 -6.05 9.18
C PHE A 26 5.61 -6.95 8.19
N GLU A 27 4.32 -7.16 8.44
CA GLU A 27 3.43 -7.89 7.52
C GLU A 27 3.30 -7.14 6.19
N LEU A 28 3.05 -5.81 6.25
CA LEU A 28 2.92 -4.97 5.06
C LEU A 28 4.23 -4.87 4.26
N VAL A 29 5.38 -4.75 4.93
CA VAL A 29 6.69 -4.73 4.25
C VAL A 29 6.95 -6.06 3.55
N SER A 30 6.60 -7.18 4.19
CA SER A 30 6.73 -8.51 3.58
C SER A 30 5.80 -8.69 2.37
N GLU A 31 4.59 -8.14 2.42
CA GLU A 31 3.66 -8.15 1.28
C GLU A 31 4.13 -7.20 0.17
N ALA A 32 4.59 -6.00 0.53
CA ALA A 32 5.18 -5.05 -0.40
C ALA A 32 6.37 -5.67 -1.16
N ARG A 33 7.20 -6.50 -0.50
CA ARG A 33 8.32 -7.20 -1.15
C ARG A 33 7.85 -8.11 -2.28
N LYS A 34 6.77 -8.87 -2.07
CA LYS A 34 6.20 -9.73 -3.11
C LYS A 34 5.73 -8.91 -4.33
N LEU A 35 5.01 -7.82 -4.08
CA LEU A 35 4.53 -6.93 -5.14
C LEU A 35 5.70 -6.25 -5.88
N ALA A 36 6.70 -5.80 -5.14
CA ALA A 36 7.87 -5.15 -5.71
C ALA A 36 8.74 -6.10 -6.54
N ASP A 37 8.85 -7.36 -6.14
CA ASP A 37 9.54 -8.40 -6.93
C ASP A 37 8.84 -8.64 -8.27
N GLU A 38 7.50 -8.62 -8.30
CA GLU A 38 6.73 -8.73 -9.53
C GLU A 38 6.85 -7.51 -10.43
N LEU A 39 6.95 -6.31 -9.84
CA LEU A 39 7.14 -5.04 -10.56
C LEU A 39 8.60 -4.77 -10.95
N GLY A 40 9.56 -5.49 -10.37
CA GLY A 40 10.99 -5.26 -10.56
C GLY A 40 11.44 -3.93 -9.96
N CYS A 41 10.92 -3.55 -8.78
CA CYS A 41 11.18 -2.27 -8.13
C CYS A 41 11.55 -2.42 -6.65
N GLU A 42 11.85 -1.30 -5.99
CA GLU A 42 12.22 -1.25 -4.58
C GLU A 42 11.00 -1.15 -3.65
N VAL A 43 11.18 -1.66 -2.43
CA VAL A 43 10.29 -1.43 -1.29
C VAL A 43 10.83 -0.31 -0.43
N THR A 44 10.00 0.69 -0.17
CA THR A 44 10.35 1.82 0.71
C THR A 44 9.39 1.89 1.89
N GLY A 45 9.92 1.84 3.10
CA GLY A 45 9.17 2.21 4.30
C GLY A 45 9.09 3.73 4.43
N LEU A 46 7.93 4.26 4.78
CA LEU A 46 7.73 5.67 5.13
C LEU A 46 7.41 5.75 6.63
N LEU A 47 8.33 6.25 7.43
CA LEU A 47 8.24 6.31 8.88
C LEU A 47 8.21 7.76 9.35
N LEU A 48 7.15 8.13 10.05
CA LEU A 48 6.93 9.47 10.60
C LEU A 48 6.96 9.42 12.13
N GLY A 49 7.60 10.40 12.75
CA GLY A 49 7.62 10.48 14.21
C GLY A 49 8.55 11.54 14.77
N ASP A 50 8.90 11.36 16.00
CA ASP A 50 9.91 12.15 16.73
C ASP A 50 10.90 11.17 17.37
N ASN A 51 12.19 11.27 16.99
CA ASN A 51 13.25 10.34 17.40
C ASN A 51 12.99 8.87 16.99
N VAL A 52 12.58 8.62 15.74
CA VAL A 52 12.22 7.29 15.21
C VAL A 52 13.28 6.69 14.29
N GLU A 53 14.35 7.40 13.95
CA GLU A 53 15.41 6.88 13.07
C GLU A 53 16.01 5.56 13.58
N GLY A 54 16.12 5.42 14.91
CA GLY A 54 16.71 4.23 15.53
C GLY A 54 15.96 2.92 15.23
N ILE A 55 14.64 2.98 15.05
CA ILE A 55 13.78 1.82 14.77
C ILE A 55 13.64 1.51 13.27
N ALA A 56 14.04 2.45 12.39
CA ALA A 56 13.90 2.28 10.94
C ALA A 56 14.64 1.05 10.40
N LYS A 57 15.78 0.69 11.02
CA LYS A 57 16.60 -0.46 10.60
C LYS A 57 15.89 -1.80 10.73
N GLU A 58 14.91 -1.92 11.62
CA GLU A 58 14.16 -3.16 11.82
C GLU A 58 13.39 -3.55 10.56
N LEU A 59 12.90 -2.58 9.79
CA LEU A 59 12.14 -2.82 8.55
C LEU A 59 12.96 -3.51 7.45
N GLY A 60 14.29 -3.29 7.43
CA GLY A 60 15.18 -3.94 6.47
C GLY A 60 15.20 -5.47 6.59
N GLY A 61 15.05 -6.00 7.81
CA GLY A 61 14.97 -7.44 8.06
C GLY A 61 13.73 -8.12 7.47
N TYR A 62 12.72 -7.36 7.09
CA TYR A 62 11.45 -7.86 6.54
C TYR A 62 11.27 -7.58 5.05
N GLY A 63 12.24 -6.93 4.41
CA GLY A 63 12.26 -6.76 2.96
C GLY A 63 12.22 -5.32 2.45
N ALA A 64 12.32 -4.31 3.32
CA ALA A 64 12.48 -2.93 2.89
C ALA A 64 13.91 -2.69 2.37
N ASP A 65 14.03 -2.14 1.15
CA ASP A 65 15.32 -1.75 0.57
C ASP A 65 15.80 -0.42 1.16
N LYS A 66 14.86 0.45 1.51
CA LYS A 66 15.13 1.75 2.13
C LYS A 66 13.98 2.20 3.02
N VAL A 67 14.27 3.13 3.92
CA VAL A 67 13.27 3.78 4.76
C VAL A 67 13.45 5.29 4.65
N LEU A 68 12.38 6.00 4.31
CA LEU A 68 12.31 7.44 4.40
C LEU A 68 11.80 7.80 5.79
N VAL A 69 12.62 8.48 6.56
CA VAL A 69 12.30 8.91 7.92
C VAL A 69 11.98 10.40 7.92
N CYS A 70 10.81 10.77 8.39
CA CYS A 70 10.39 12.15 8.55
C CYS A 70 10.24 12.46 10.03
N GLU A 71 11.18 13.20 10.60
CA GLU A 71 11.21 13.52 12.01
C GLU A 71 10.78 14.96 12.30
N SER A 72 9.88 15.11 13.24
CA SER A 72 9.48 16.41 13.79
C SER A 72 8.79 16.20 15.14
N PRO A 73 8.96 17.11 16.11
CA PRO A 73 8.16 17.10 17.34
C PRO A 73 6.65 17.16 17.08
N LEU A 74 6.21 17.71 15.93
CA LEU A 74 4.81 17.75 15.50
C LEU A 74 4.28 16.38 15.02
N LEU A 75 5.16 15.42 14.78
CA LEU A 75 4.83 14.06 14.36
C LEU A 75 4.97 13.05 15.50
N LYS A 76 5.27 13.50 16.72
CA LYS A 76 5.40 12.63 17.89
C LYS A 76 4.15 11.80 18.11
N ASP A 77 3.01 12.47 18.13
CA ASP A 77 1.70 11.85 18.27
C ASP A 77 0.95 11.99 16.94
N TYR A 78 0.14 10.97 16.62
CA TYR A 78 -0.64 10.99 15.40
C TYR A 78 -1.67 12.12 15.42
N THR A 79 -1.63 12.93 14.37
CA THR A 79 -2.72 13.85 13.99
C THR A 79 -2.95 13.74 12.50
N THR A 80 -4.21 13.61 12.08
CA THR A 80 -4.58 13.37 10.68
C THR A 80 -3.99 14.40 9.73
N ASP A 81 -4.08 15.69 10.06
CA ASP A 81 -3.65 16.75 9.15
C ASP A 81 -2.13 16.82 8.98
N ALA A 82 -1.36 16.66 10.05
CA ALA A 82 0.09 16.68 9.99
C ALA A 82 0.62 15.49 9.21
N TYR A 83 0.14 14.28 9.54
CA TYR A 83 0.55 13.06 8.87
C TYR A 83 0.12 13.03 7.40
N ALA A 84 -1.12 13.39 7.09
CA ALA A 84 -1.60 13.44 5.71
C ALA A 84 -0.82 14.47 4.87
N LYS A 85 -0.42 15.60 5.47
CA LYS A 85 0.42 16.57 4.75
C LYS A 85 1.75 15.95 4.37
N VAL A 86 2.48 15.37 5.32
CA VAL A 86 3.81 14.79 5.08
C VAL A 86 3.71 13.64 4.08
N VAL A 87 2.78 12.69 4.27
CA VAL A 87 2.60 11.56 3.36
C VAL A 87 2.33 12.04 1.94
N CYS A 88 1.41 12.99 1.76
CA CYS A 88 1.07 13.50 0.43
C CYS A 88 2.23 14.28 -0.22
N ASP A 89 2.97 15.07 0.56
CA ASP A 89 4.15 15.78 0.05
C ASP A 89 5.21 14.77 -0.45
N MET A 90 5.49 13.72 0.34
CA MET A 90 6.45 12.67 -0.03
C MET A 90 6.00 11.88 -1.26
N VAL A 91 4.70 11.54 -1.35
CA VAL A 91 4.15 10.84 -2.53
C VAL A 91 4.26 11.71 -3.78
N ASN A 92 3.99 13.01 -3.69
CA ASN A 92 4.11 13.92 -4.83
C ASN A 92 5.56 14.12 -5.28
N GLU A 93 6.52 14.10 -4.36
CA GLU A 93 7.94 14.27 -4.65
C GLU A 93 8.57 13.00 -5.23
N TYR A 94 8.32 11.85 -4.61
CA TYR A 94 9.00 10.59 -4.94
C TYR A 94 8.20 9.67 -5.85
N LYS A 95 6.91 9.92 -6.03
CA LYS A 95 6.02 9.24 -6.98
C LYS A 95 6.04 7.69 -6.86
N PRO A 96 5.67 7.12 -5.70
CA PRO A 96 5.50 5.68 -5.59
C PRO A 96 4.34 5.19 -6.47
N GLU A 97 4.46 3.99 -7.02
CA GLU A 97 3.38 3.36 -7.80
C GLU A 97 2.28 2.81 -6.89
N VAL A 98 2.68 2.24 -5.75
CA VAL A 98 1.78 1.65 -4.75
C VAL A 98 2.12 2.19 -3.37
N LEU A 99 1.11 2.55 -2.59
CA LEU A 99 1.25 2.86 -1.17
C LEU A 99 0.34 1.94 -0.35
N LEU A 100 0.94 1.09 0.48
CA LEU A 100 0.25 0.24 1.43
C LEU A 100 0.14 0.94 2.79
N ILE A 101 -1.05 0.89 3.37
CA ILE A 101 -1.35 1.45 4.70
C ILE A 101 -2.09 0.38 5.50
N GLY A 102 -1.67 0.12 6.73
CA GLY A 102 -2.31 -0.88 7.58
C GLY A 102 -3.76 -0.53 7.91
N ALA A 103 -4.64 -1.52 7.97
CA ALA A 103 -6.05 -1.33 8.33
C ALA A 103 -6.25 -1.13 9.85
N THR A 104 -5.36 -0.40 10.49
CA THR A 104 -5.43 0.04 11.88
C THR A 104 -6.38 1.23 12.04
N ASN A 105 -6.65 1.66 13.25
CA ASN A 105 -7.44 2.87 13.49
C ASN A 105 -6.79 4.11 12.84
N ILE A 106 -5.47 4.23 12.91
CA ILE A 106 -4.72 5.32 12.28
C ILE A 106 -4.81 5.20 10.75
N GLY A 107 -4.56 4.02 10.20
CA GLY A 107 -4.59 3.84 8.75
C GLY A 107 -5.98 4.04 8.14
N ARG A 108 -7.04 3.66 8.85
CA ARG A 108 -8.43 3.90 8.42
C ARG A 108 -8.83 5.38 8.41
N ASP A 109 -8.16 6.20 9.21
CA ASP A 109 -8.32 7.65 9.21
C ASP A 109 -7.40 8.32 8.16
N LEU A 110 -6.12 7.94 8.14
CA LEU A 110 -5.10 8.53 7.29
C LEU A 110 -5.30 8.20 5.79
N GLY A 111 -5.57 6.94 5.47
CA GLY A 111 -5.65 6.45 4.10
C GLY A 111 -6.66 7.23 3.23
N PRO A 112 -7.93 7.33 3.63
CA PRO A 112 -8.93 8.11 2.88
C PRO A 112 -8.56 9.59 2.75
N ARG A 113 -7.94 10.16 3.76
CA ARG A 113 -7.49 11.57 3.74
C ARG A 113 -6.38 11.78 2.71
N CYS A 114 -5.41 10.88 2.65
CA CYS A 114 -4.34 10.91 1.65
C CYS A 114 -4.91 10.68 0.24
N ALA A 115 -5.75 9.67 0.05
CA ALA A 115 -6.36 9.36 -1.25
C ALA A 115 -7.14 10.54 -1.82
N ALA A 116 -7.93 11.22 -0.98
CA ALA A 116 -8.67 12.42 -1.39
C ALA A 116 -7.74 13.57 -1.81
N ARG A 117 -6.63 13.79 -1.09
CA ARG A 117 -5.65 14.84 -1.41
C ARG A 117 -4.83 14.55 -2.65
N LEU A 118 -4.51 13.29 -2.88
CA LEU A 118 -3.75 12.82 -4.05
C LEU A 118 -4.63 12.58 -5.28
N HIS A 119 -5.95 12.69 -5.11
CA HIS A 119 -6.94 12.39 -6.16
C HIS A 119 -6.79 10.98 -6.73
N THR A 120 -6.51 10.00 -5.86
CA THR A 120 -6.36 8.58 -6.22
C THR A 120 -7.46 7.72 -5.61
N GLY A 121 -7.56 6.48 -6.10
CA GLY A 121 -8.42 5.47 -5.50
C GLY A 121 -7.83 4.91 -4.19
N LEU A 122 -8.71 4.36 -3.36
CA LEU A 122 -8.35 3.62 -2.15
C LEU A 122 -9.21 2.38 -2.05
N THR A 123 -8.59 1.23 -1.77
CA THR A 123 -9.30 0.01 -1.39
C THR A 123 -9.05 -0.26 0.08
N ALA A 124 -10.09 -0.13 0.89
CA ALA A 124 -10.02 -0.44 2.31
C ALA A 124 -10.23 -1.95 2.54
N ASP A 125 -9.56 -2.48 3.56
CA ASP A 125 -9.69 -3.87 4.02
C ASP A 125 -9.36 -4.92 2.94
N ALA A 126 -8.39 -4.63 2.08
CA ALA A 126 -7.90 -5.60 1.11
C ALA A 126 -7.30 -6.81 1.85
N THR A 127 -7.68 -8.01 1.42
CA THR A 127 -7.23 -9.28 1.98
C THR A 127 -6.36 -10.08 1.02
N HIS A 128 -6.32 -9.67 -0.25
CA HIS A 128 -5.46 -10.26 -1.27
C HIS A 128 -5.05 -9.23 -2.30
N LEU A 129 -3.78 -9.26 -2.71
CA LEU A 129 -3.17 -8.32 -3.63
C LEU A 129 -2.41 -9.09 -4.71
N ASP A 130 -2.63 -8.74 -5.99
CA ASP A 130 -1.90 -9.30 -7.13
C ASP A 130 -1.53 -8.20 -8.13
N ILE A 131 -0.36 -8.33 -8.74
CA ILE A 131 0.06 -7.57 -9.93
C ILE A 131 -0.13 -8.44 -11.18
N ASP A 132 0.37 -9.67 -11.16
CA ASP A 132 0.34 -10.59 -12.27
C ASP A 132 -1.06 -11.16 -12.49
N THR A 133 -1.58 -11.04 -13.73
CA THR A 133 -2.91 -11.54 -14.06
C THR A 133 -3.02 -13.06 -13.96
N ALA A 134 -1.94 -13.81 -14.25
CA ALA A 134 -1.98 -15.28 -14.13
C ALA A 134 -2.13 -15.71 -12.67
N LYS A 135 -1.40 -15.08 -11.74
CA LYS A 135 -1.54 -15.33 -10.30
C LYS A 135 -2.94 -14.98 -9.79
N TYR A 136 -3.49 -13.86 -10.26
CA TYR A 136 -4.84 -13.47 -9.94
C TYR A 136 -5.88 -14.49 -10.43
N ILE A 137 -5.71 -15.04 -11.65
CA ILE A 137 -6.57 -16.10 -12.17
C ILE A 137 -6.47 -17.37 -11.31
N ASP A 138 -5.28 -17.75 -10.88
CA ASP A 138 -5.09 -18.92 -10.01
C ASP A 138 -5.75 -18.70 -8.64
N PHE A 139 -5.61 -17.52 -8.07
CA PHE A 139 -6.35 -17.13 -6.86
C PHE A 139 -7.87 -17.25 -7.07
N LEU A 140 -8.41 -16.79 -8.21
CA LEU A 140 -9.85 -16.90 -8.51
C LEU A 140 -10.31 -18.36 -8.64
N LYS A 141 -9.49 -19.26 -9.20
CA LYS A 141 -9.82 -20.70 -9.29
C LYS A 141 -9.96 -21.34 -7.92
N GLU A 142 -9.13 -20.91 -6.97
CA GLU A 142 -9.11 -21.47 -5.61
C GLU A 142 -10.18 -20.88 -4.70
N SER A 143 -10.45 -19.57 -4.86
CA SER A 143 -11.25 -18.78 -3.90
C SER A 143 -12.63 -18.37 -4.41
N SER A 144 -12.98 -18.66 -5.68
CA SER A 144 -14.19 -18.16 -6.31
C SER A 144 -14.95 -19.27 -7.05
N THR A 145 -16.27 -19.10 -7.15
CA THR A 145 -17.18 -19.94 -7.96
C THR A 145 -17.47 -19.33 -9.34
N ILE A 146 -16.76 -18.27 -9.73
CA ILE A 146 -16.98 -17.58 -11.00
C ILE A 146 -16.56 -18.50 -12.16
N ASP A 147 -17.41 -18.56 -13.20
CA ASP A 147 -17.08 -19.23 -14.45
C ASP A 147 -16.06 -18.39 -15.24
N LEU A 148 -14.78 -18.72 -15.08
CA LEU A 148 -13.67 -17.99 -15.70
C LEU A 148 -13.65 -18.11 -17.22
N SER A 149 -14.33 -19.13 -17.83
CA SER A 149 -14.40 -19.30 -19.28
C SER A 149 -15.15 -18.16 -19.97
N LYS A 150 -15.99 -17.46 -19.23
CA LYS A 150 -16.79 -16.31 -19.71
C LYS A 150 -16.13 -14.95 -19.45
N GLN A 151 -15.00 -14.95 -18.77
CA GLN A 151 -14.25 -13.74 -18.44
C GLN A 151 -13.14 -13.52 -19.46
N LYS A 152 -12.91 -12.25 -19.79
CA LYS A 152 -11.76 -11.84 -20.62
C LYS A 152 -10.74 -11.19 -19.70
N PHE A 153 -9.55 -11.76 -19.66
CA PHE A 153 -8.43 -11.23 -18.89
C PHE A 153 -7.38 -10.69 -19.85
N ASP A 154 -6.85 -9.52 -19.55
CA ASP A 154 -5.66 -9.00 -20.20
C ASP A 154 -4.44 -9.53 -19.44
N MET A 155 -3.69 -10.43 -20.08
CA MET A 155 -2.53 -11.09 -19.48
C MET A 155 -1.32 -10.16 -19.37
N GLU A 156 -1.33 -9.03 -20.09
CA GLU A 156 -0.28 -8.00 -20.02
C GLU A 156 -0.59 -6.91 -18.98
N ASP A 157 -1.80 -6.93 -18.40
CA ASP A 157 -2.20 -5.96 -17.38
C ASP A 157 -1.39 -6.13 -16.10
N ARG A 158 -0.71 -5.06 -15.72
CA ARG A 158 0.14 -4.95 -14.52
C ARG A 158 -0.47 -4.04 -13.44
N ASN A 159 -1.74 -3.69 -13.57
CA ASN A 159 -2.43 -2.94 -12.53
C ASN A 159 -2.58 -3.77 -11.25
N LEU A 160 -2.45 -3.11 -10.11
CA LEU A 160 -2.69 -3.75 -8.81
C LEU A 160 -4.16 -4.17 -8.70
N LYS A 161 -4.38 -5.46 -8.45
CA LYS A 161 -5.68 -6.08 -8.21
C LYS A 161 -5.86 -6.24 -6.71
N MET A 162 -6.80 -5.48 -6.15
CA MET A 162 -7.05 -5.42 -4.71
C MET A 162 -8.36 -6.12 -4.40
N THR A 163 -8.29 -7.29 -3.81
CA THR A 163 -9.48 -8.07 -3.45
C THR A 163 -9.84 -7.85 -1.99
N ARG A 164 -11.11 -7.56 -1.76
CA ARG A 164 -11.66 -7.28 -0.42
C ARG A 164 -13.01 -7.95 -0.21
N PRO A 165 -13.38 -8.28 1.04
CA PRO A 165 -14.74 -8.69 1.35
C PRO A 165 -15.72 -7.52 1.14
N ALA A 166 -16.91 -7.86 0.65
CA ALA A 166 -18.02 -6.94 0.45
C ALA A 166 -19.32 -7.56 0.99
N PHE A 167 -20.33 -6.72 1.21
CA PHE A 167 -21.65 -7.15 1.69
C PHE A 167 -21.58 -8.08 2.93
N GLY A 168 -20.87 -7.63 3.96
CA GLY A 168 -20.70 -8.38 5.20
C GLY A 168 -19.89 -9.67 5.06
N GLY A 169 -19.03 -9.77 4.04
CA GLY A 169 -18.18 -10.93 3.78
C GLY A 169 -18.81 -12.01 2.91
N HIS A 170 -20.03 -11.82 2.43
CA HIS A 170 -20.70 -12.78 1.56
C HIS A 170 -20.19 -12.79 0.13
N LEU A 171 -19.54 -11.72 -0.29
CA LEU A 171 -18.96 -11.56 -1.62
C LEU A 171 -17.53 -11.05 -1.50
N MET A 172 -16.71 -11.40 -2.50
CA MET A 172 -15.37 -10.80 -2.69
C MET A 172 -15.43 -9.87 -3.89
N ALA A 173 -14.92 -8.66 -3.74
CA ALA A 173 -14.82 -7.66 -4.80
C ALA A 173 -13.35 -7.38 -5.10
N THR A 174 -12.96 -7.49 -6.36
CA THR A 174 -11.63 -7.04 -6.81
C THR A 174 -11.73 -5.67 -7.46
N ILE A 175 -10.92 -4.75 -7.01
CA ILE A 175 -10.90 -3.36 -7.42
C ILE A 175 -9.56 -3.08 -8.11
N ILE A 176 -9.60 -2.33 -9.19
CA ILE A 176 -8.45 -1.84 -9.95
C ILE A 176 -8.58 -0.32 -10.08
N CYS A 177 -7.48 0.40 -9.93
CA CYS A 177 -7.42 1.86 -10.12
C CYS A 177 -6.59 2.19 -11.38
N PRO A 178 -7.14 2.08 -12.61
CA PRO A 178 -6.36 2.13 -13.84
C PRO A 178 -5.89 3.54 -14.23
N ARG A 179 -6.37 4.59 -13.55
CA ARG A 179 -6.04 5.99 -13.88
C ARG A 179 -5.23 6.71 -12.81
N PHE A 180 -5.22 6.19 -11.60
CA PHE A 180 -4.58 6.78 -10.43
C PHE A 180 -3.98 5.62 -9.62
N ARG A 181 -2.71 5.39 -9.83
CA ARG A 181 -1.95 4.35 -9.12
C ARG A 181 -1.38 4.90 -7.84
#